data_495305566011de635ffe4560132aa70f
#
_entry.id   495305566011de635ffe4560132aa70f
#
_cell.length_a   1.000
_cell.length_b   1.000
_cell.length_c   1.000
_cell.angle_alpha   90.00
_cell.angle_beta   90.00
_cell.angle_gamma   90.00
#
_symmetry.space_group_name_H-M   'P 1'
#
loop_
_entity.id
_entity.type
_entity.pdbx_description
1 polymer ?
#
loop_
_entity_poly.entity_id
_entity_poly.type
_entity_poly.pdbx_seq_one_letter_code
_entity_poly.pdbx_strand_id
1 'polypeptide(L)'
;MSKLTIVIPNYNGGENLKRAIESCRTIQIPENDYEILIVDNKSTDNSIEIATEMKVKFTNIRVVQNEKNLGRIQNWNISIEKAYGRYLIFLFSNDLINEKNNIHELLQNLDSDQTISISISSLLKKERDKQYIKKAYFDRIVKCPSKKFALNCLNRGLLPFGPIQSIIYRLDDIMSNKNKFLEEFPINADEIFSFEEACKRENIMFNPHPQITWDLTQGRFHGKMKIDDEFKEHSDTIETIKNKTNLDVNYGLISTYRAINLIKFLAKNFQHKNGKKEAITHLLSKIKESGTFFNT
;
A
#
# COMPACT_ATOMS: atom_id res chain seq x y z
N MET A 1 -24.23 -7.67 -8.51
CA MET A 1 -22.75 -7.55 -8.45
C MET A 1 -22.39 -7.12 -7.05
N SER A 2 -21.40 -7.74 -6.42
CA SER A 2 -20.90 -7.31 -5.10
C SER A 2 -20.37 -5.89 -5.16
N LYS A 3 -20.60 -5.13 -4.09
CA LYS A 3 -20.17 -3.73 -4.00
C LYS A 3 -18.68 -3.61 -3.71
N LEU A 4 -18.13 -4.58 -2.97
CA LEU A 4 -16.74 -4.58 -2.51
C LEU A 4 -16.10 -5.94 -2.74
N THR A 5 -14.86 -5.97 -3.23
CA THR A 5 -13.96 -7.11 -3.13
C THR A 5 -12.89 -6.83 -2.05
N ILE A 6 -12.82 -7.72 -1.06
CA ILE A 6 -11.68 -7.80 -0.14
C ILE A 6 -10.79 -8.90 -0.67
N VAL A 7 -9.66 -8.52 -1.25
CA VAL A 7 -8.73 -9.51 -1.79
C VAL A 7 -7.66 -9.87 -0.77
N ILE A 8 -7.42 -11.17 -0.59
CA ILE A 8 -6.38 -11.70 0.28
C ILE A 8 -5.36 -12.47 -0.58
N PRO A 9 -4.31 -11.79 -1.07
CA PRO A 9 -3.20 -12.48 -1.71
C PRO A 9 -2.47 -13.32 -0.66
N ASN A 10 -2.43 -14.63 -0.84
CA ASN A 10 -1.90 -15.58 0.12
C ASN A 10 -0.70 -16.37 -0.41
N TYR A 11 0.27 -16.62 0.44
CA TYR A 11 1.31 -17.62 0.28
C TYR A 11 1.79 -18.06 1.66
N ASN A 12 1.52 -19.31 2.01
CA ASN A 12 1.87 -19.92 3.30
C ASN A 12 1.38 -19.10 4.51
N GLY A 13 0.10 -18.69 4.46
CA GLY A 13 -0.53 -17.89 5.52
C GLY A 13 -1.03 -18.70 6.71
N GLY A 14 -1.35 -19.99 6.51
CA GLY A 14 -1.81 -20.89 7.57
C GLY A 14 -2.92 -20.28 8.44
N GLU A 15 -2.79 -20.39 9.76
CA GLU A 15 -3.77 -19.86 10.73
C GLU A 15 -3.95 -18.32 10.65
N ASN A 16 -2.95 -17.59 10.16
CA ASN A 16 -3.10 -16.15 9.94
C ASN A 16 -4.13 -15.85 8.84
N LEU A 17 -4.14 -16.66 7.77
CA LEU A 17 -5.16 -16.54 6.72
C LEU A 17 -6.57 -16.72 7.30
N LYS A 18 -6.77 -17.70 8.19
CA LYS A 18 -8.06 -17.90 8.88
C LYS A 18 -8.49 -16.67 9.66
N ARG A 19 -7.57 -16.13 10.47
CA ARG A 19 -7.82 -14.91 11.26
C ARG A 19 -8.16 -13.71 10.37
N ALA A 20 -7.46 -13.53 9.24
CA ALA A 20 -7.73 -12.47 8.27
C ALA A 20 -9.15 -12.62 7.69
N ILE A 21 -9.54 -13.82 7.27
CA ILE A 21 -10.89 -14.11 6.75
C ILE A 21 -11.95 -13.82 7.82
N GLU A 22 -11.77 -14.31 9.04
CA GLU A 22 -12.71 -14.11 10.14
C GLU A 22 -12.88 -12.62 10.48
N SER A 23 -11.80 -11.84 10.42
CA SER A 23 -11.85 -10.39 10.65
C SER A 23 -12.73 -9.64 9.64
N CYS A 24 -12.87 -10.13 8.42
CA CYS A 24 -13.76 -9.53 7.42
C CYS A 24 -15.23 -9.54 7.85
N ARG A 25 -15.61 -10.37 8.82
CA ARG A 25 -16.99 -10.43 9.36
C ARG A 25 -17.37 -9.21 10.20
N THR A 26 -16.40 -8.38 10.59
CA THR A 26 -16.66 -7.14 11.35
C THR A 26 -17.17 -5.99 10.46
N ILE A 27 -17.15 -6.16 9.13
CA ILE A 27 -17.62 -5.15 8.19
C ILE A 27 -19.13 -5.07 8.24
N GLN A 28 -19.65 -3.85 8.46
CA GLN A 28 -21.10 -3.60 8.55
C GLN A 28 -21.74 -3.40 7.16
N ILE A 29 -21.58 -4.40 6.29
CA ILE A 29 -22.16 -4.48 4.94
C ILE A 29 -22.84 -5.84 4.82
N PRO A 30 -24.03 -5.93 4.18
CA PRO A 30 -24.68 -7.21 3.93
C PRO A 30 -23.75 -8.20 3.24
N GLU A 31 -23.78 -9.46 3.65
CA GLU A 31 -22.85 -10.50 3.15
C GLU A 31 -22.89 -10.65 1.62
N ASN A 32 -24.05 -10.44 1.02
CA ASN A 32 -24.24 -10.51 -0.43
C ASN A 32 -23.67 -9.29 -1.19
N ASP A 33 -23.30 -8.22 -0.48
CA ASP A 33 -22.77 -6.99 -1.08
C ASP A 33 -21.26 -6.93 -1.13
N TYR A 34 -20.56 -7.92 -0.56
CA TYR A 34 -19.10 -8.03 -0.68
C TYR A 34 -18.64 -9.47 -0.88
N GLU A 35 -17.51 -9.64 -1.55
CA GLU A 35 -16.80 -10.90 -1.65
C GLU A 35 -15.47 -10.85 -0.89
N ILE A 36 -15.04 -11.99 -0.36
CA ILE A 36 -13.69 -12.23 0.12
C ILE A 36 -13.01 -13.12 -0.92
N LEU A 37 -12.08 -12.54 -1.67
CA LEU A 37 -11.34 -13.25 -2.71
C LEU A 37 -9.96 -13.66 -2.18
N ILE A 38 -9.74 -14.95 -2.00
CA ILE A 38 -8.44 -15.51 -1.63
C ILE A 38 -7.72 -15.92 -2.91
N VAL A 39 -6.53 -15.34 -3.16
CA VAL A 39 -5.68 -15.70 -4.30
C VAL A 39 -4.41 -16.35 -3.76
N ASP A 40 -4.42 -17.69 -3.77
CA ASP A 40 -3.33 -18.49 -3.23
C ASP A 40 -2.22 -18.69 -4.27
N ASN A 41 -1.02 -18.30 -3.90
CA ASN A 41 0.16 -18.34 -4.76
C ASN A 41 0.89 -19.70 -4.72
N LYS A 42 0.12 -20.79 -4.77
CA LYS A 42 0.63 -22.18 -4.66
C LYS A 42 1.30 -22.44 -3.31
N SER A 43 0.56 -22.21 -2.24
CA SER A 43 1.01 -22.53 -0.87
C SER A 43 1.37 -23.99 -0.71
N THR A 44 2.34 -24.25 0.16
CA THR A 44 2.83 -25.59 0.51
C THR A 44 2.46 -26.01 1.94
N ASP A 45 1.81 -25.09 2.68
CA ASP A 45 1.23 -25.33 4.00
C ASP A 45 -0.27 -25.66 3.90
N ASN A 46 -0.98 -25.64 5.03
CA ASN A 46 -2.42 -25.92 5.12
C ASN A 46 -3.33 -24.73 4.69
N SER A 47 -2.79 -23.71 4.00
CA SER A 47 -3.58 -22.53 3.60
C SER A 47 -4.77 -22.86 2.72
N ILE A 48 -4.63 -23.80 1.77
CA ILE A 48 -5.71 -24.17 0.85
C ILE A 48 -6.82 -24.94 1.57
N GLU A 49 -6.47 -25.83 2.48
CA GLU A 49 -7.42 -26.54 3.33
C GLU A 49 -8.25 -25.54 4.14
N ILE A 50 -7.58 -24.61 4.81
CA ILE A 50 -8.25 -23.53 5.56
C ILE A 50 -9.16 -22.68 4.67
N ALA A 51 -8.68 -22.23 3.51
CA ALA A 51 -9.49 -21.45 2.59
C ALA A 51 -10.74 -22.19 2.11
N THR A 52 -10.61 -23.50 1.87
CA THR A 52 -11.71 -24.36 1.45
C THR A 52 -12.74 -24.58 2.55
N GLU A 53 -12.30 -24.82 3.78
CA GLU A 53 -13.17 -24.91 4.95
C GLU A 53 -13.95 -23.62 5.19
N MET A 54 -13.27 -22.47 5.11
CA MET A 54 -13.90 -21.16 5.26
C MET A 54 -14.91 -20.86 4.17
N LYS A 55 -14.64 -21.30 2.92
CA LYS A 55 -15.59 -21.18 1.80
C LYS A 55 -16.87 -22.00 2.02
N VAL A 56 -16.77 -23.17 2.67
CA VAL A 56 -17.96 -23.96 3.03
C VAL A 56 -18.78 -23.25 4.11
N LYS A 57 -18.09 -22.57 5.05
CA LYS A 57 -18.73 -21.85 6.18
C LYS A 57 -19.36 -20.53 5.76
N PHE A 58 -18.80 -19.82 4.77
CA PHE A 58 -19.20 -18.49 4.34
C PHE A 58 -19.40 -18.43 2.82
N THR A 59 -20.61 -18.06 2.40
CA THR A 59 -21.02 -18.13 0.98
C THR A 59 -20.38 -17.08 0.08
N ASN A 60 -19.88 -15.98 0.67
CA ASN A 60 -19.23 -14.89 -0.04
C ASN A 60 -17.71 -15.04 -0.20
N ILE A 61 -17.16 -16.23 0.08
CA ILE A 61 -15.75 -16.54 -0.13
C ILE A 61 -15.51 -17.22 -1.48
N ARG A 62 -14.57 -16.69 -2.21
CA ARG A 62 -14.06 -17.29 -3.45
C ARG A 62 -12.56 -17.54 -3.34
N VAL A 63 -12.14 -18.75 -3.74
CA VAL A 63 -10.74 -19.19 -3.70
C VAL A 63 -10.26 -19.42 -5.12
N VAL A 64 -9.11 -18.83 -5.45
CA VAL A 64 -8.37 -19.04 -6.69
C VAL A 64 -6.96 -19.46 -6.31
N GLN A 65 -6.47 -20.57 -6.86
CA GLN A 65 -5.10 -21.01 -6.65
C GLN A 65 -4.31 -20.91 -7.96
N ASN A 66 -3.12 -20.32 -7.90
CA ASN A 66 -2.19 -20.28 -9.02
C ASN A 66 -1.59 -21.67 -9.29
N GLU A 67 -1.25 -21.98 -10.52
CA GLU A 67 -0.62 -23.25 -10.91
C GLU A 67 0.79 -23.40 -10.31
N LYS A 68 1.49 -22.27 -10.12
CA LYS A 68 2.83 -22.17 -9.51
C LYS A 68 2.96 -20.91 -8.69
N ASN A 69 4.00 -20.83 -7.84
CA ASN A 69 4.35 -19.58 -7.16
C ASN A 69 4.90 -18.57 -8.17
N LEU A 70 4.17 -17.50 -8.39
CA LEU A 70 4.48 -16.43 -9.35
C LEU A 70 5.21 -15.24 -8.72
N GLY A 71 5.46 -15.29 -7.41
CA GLY A 71 5.96 -14.15 -6.65
C GLY A 71 4.85 -13.18 -6.22
N ARG A 72 5.22 -12.26 -5.33
CA ARG A 72 4.26 -11.38 -4.64
C ARG A 72 3.52 -10.45 -5.61
N ILE A 73 4.26 -9.76 -6.47
CA ILE A 73 3.71 -8.72 -7.35
C ILE A 73 2.76 -9.31 -8.39
N GLN A 74 3.13 -10.41 -9.03
CA GLN A 74 2.23 -11.10 -9.97
C GLN A 74 0.98 -11.63 -9.27
N ASN A 75 1.09 -12.15 -8.04
CA ASN A 75 -0.07 -12.57 -7.26
C ASN A 75 -1.03 -11.41 -6.96
N TRP A 76 -0.52 -10.21 -6.71
CA TRP A 76 -1.34 -8.99 -6.55
C TRP A 76 -2.04 -8.61 -7.86
N ASN A 77 -1.36 -8.71 -9.00
CA ASN A 77 -1.95 -8.45 -10.31
C ASN A 77 -3.08 -9.42 -10.64
N ILE A 78 -2.88 -10.72 -10.41
CA ILE A 78 -3.93 -11.74 -10.55
C ILE A 78 -5.10 -11.45 -9.60
N SER A 79 -4.82 -10.96 -8.40
CA SER A 79 -5.84 -10.59 -7.42
C SER A 79 -6.77 -9.50 -7.96
N ILE A 80 -6.22 -8.49 -8.64
CA ILE A 80 -7.02 -7.44 -9.31
C ILE A 80 -7.86 -8.05 -10.45
N GLU A 81 -7.23 -8.84 -11.33
CA GLU A 81 -7.91 -9.45 -12.50
C GLU A 81 -9.08 -10.37 -12.11
N LYS A 82 -9.02 -10.98 -10.93
CA LYS A 82 -10.04 -11.89 -10.43
C LYS A 82 -11.09 -11.21 -9.55
N ALA A 83 -10.94 -9.94 -9.19
CA ALA A 83 -11.90 -9.19 -8.38
C ALA A 83 -13.17 -8.83 -9.17
N TYR A 84 -14.35 -8.82 -8.49
CA TYR A 84 -15.63 -8.53 -9.13
C TYR A 84 -16.38 -7.34 -8.52
N GLY A 85 -15.93 -6.83 -7.36
CA GLY A 85 -16.57 -5.71 -6.69
C GLY A 85 -16.39 -4.40 -7.48
N ARG A 86 -17.25 -3.43 -7.22
CA ARG A 86 -17.06 -2.05 -7.70
C ARG A 86 -15.85 -1.38 -7.04
N TYR A 87 -15.58 -1.78 -5.78
CA TYR A 87 -14.46 -1.32 -4.96
C TYR A 87 -13.55 -2.47 -4.58
N LEU A 88 -12.28 -2.16 -4.32
CA LEU A 88 -11.25 -3.12 -3.98
C LEU A 88 -10.50 -2.67 -2.72
N ILE A 89 -10.30 -3.59 -1.78
CA ILE A 89 -9.40 -3.47 -0.63
C ILE A 89 -8.45 -4.66 -0.65
N PHE A 90 -7.15 -4.40 -0.44
CA PHE A 90 -6.17 -5.45 -0.15
C PHE A 90 -6.14 -5.72 1.35
N LEU A 91 -6.17 -7.00 1.73
CA LEU A 91 -5.94 -7.47 3.09
C LEU A 91 -4.89 -8.57 3.02
N PHE A 92 -3.75 -8.39 3.69
CA PHE A 92 -2.76 -9.46 3.71
C PHE A 92 -3.10 -10.50 4.78
N SER A 93 -2.62 -11.74 4.58
CA SER A 93 -2.98 -12.87 5.45
C SER A 93 -2.54 -12.70 6.92
N ASN A 94 -1.59 -11.80 7.19
CA ASN A 94 -1.16 -11.46 8.54
C ASN A 94 -1.85 -10.21 9.13
N ASP A 95 -2.69 -9.52 8.35
CA ASP A 95 -3.41 -8.32 8.77
C ASP A 95 -4.87 -8.64 9.11
N LEU A 96 -5.54 -7.71 9.77
CA LEU A 96 -6.94 -7.88 10.19
C LEU A 96 -7.74 -6.63 9.80
N ILE A 97 -9.00 -6.82 9.39
CA ILE A 97 -9.98 -5.73 9.40
C ILE A 97 -10.17 -5.26 10.84
N ASN A 98 -10.10 -3.96 11.06
CA ASN A 98 -10.29 -3.38 12.38
C ASN A 98 -11.76 -3.49 12.81
N GLU A 99 -12.03 -3.89 14.06
CA GLU A 99 -13.39 -4.02 14.58
C GLU A 99 -14.18 -2.70 14.54
N LYS A 100 -13.47 -1.57 14.69
CA LYS A 100 -14.05 -0.21 14.63
C LYS A 100 -13.91 0.43 13.24
N ASN A 101 -13.94 -0.41 12.17
CA ASN A 101 -13.87 0.11 10.82
C ASN A 101 -15.13 0.90 10.45
N ASN A 102 -15.00 1.84 9.51
CA ASN A 102 -16.11 2.56 8.90
C ASN A 102 -16.16 2.38 7.38
N ILE A 103 -15.79 1.18 6.89
CA ILE A 103 -15.74 0.85 5.46
C ILE A 103 -17.07 1.15 4.79
N HIS A 104 -18.19 0.83 5.43
CA HIS A 104 -19.54 1.11 4.89
C HIS A 104 -19.73 2.61 4.55
N GLU A 105 -19.38 3.50 5.49
CA GLU A 105 -19.47 4.96 5.30
C GLU A 105 -18.55 5.42 4.15
N LEU A 106 -17.32 4.88 4.08
CA LEU A 106 -16.39 5.23 3.01
C LEU A 106 -16.90 4.82 1.63
N LEU A 107 -17.55 3.66 1.51
CA LEU A 107 -18.18 3.23 0.26
C LEU A 107 -19.35 4.14 -0.13
N GLN A 108 -20.16 4.59 0.85
CA GLN A 108 -21.24 5.55 0.60
C GLN A 108 -20.68 6.89 0.10
N ASN A 109 -19.58 7.39 0.70
CA ASN A 109 -18.92 8.61 0.26
C ASN A 109 -18.37 8.49 -1.17
N LEU A 110 -17.76 7.34 -1.50
CA LEU A 110 -17.29 7.05 -2.86
C LEU A 110 -18.43 6.92 -3.87
N ASP A 111 -19.60 6.36 -3.48
CA ASP A 111 -20.78 6.26 -4.34
C ASP A 111 -21.40 7.63 -4.61
N SER A 112 -21.46 8.48 -3.59
CA SER A 112 -22.11 9.81 -3.68
C SER A 112 -21.25 10.85 -4.40
N ASP A 113 -19.92 10.72 -4.37
CA ASP A 113 -18.98 11.65 -5.01
C ASP A 113 -18.05 10.94 -6.00
N GLN A 114 -18.45 11.00 -7.27
CA GLN A 114 -17.69 10.39 -8.37
C GLN A 114 -16.38 11.14 -8.71
N THR A 115 -16.12 12.30 -8.10
CA THR A 115 -14.85 13.02 -8.26
C THR A 115 -13.72 12.40 -7.42
N ILE A 116 -14.04 11.55 -6.43
CA ILE A 116 -13.06 10.90 -5.58
C ILE A 116 -12.51 9.63 -6.26
N SER A 117 -11.20 9.55 -6.43
CA SER A 117 -10.52 8.38 -7.02
C SER A 117 -10.33 7.26 -6.01
N ILE A 118 -9.70 7.55 -4.89
CA ILE A 118 -9.36 6.59 -3.82
C ILE A 118 -9.69 7.17 -2.46
N SER A 119 -9.91 6.28 -1.48
CA SER A 119 -10.00 6.64 -0.06
C SER A 119 -8.84 6.06 0.72
N ILE A 120 -8.07 6.90 1.40
CA ILE A 120 -6.88 6.54 2.18
C ILE A 120 -7.21 6.64 3.66
N SER A 121 -7.03 5.55 4.38
CA SER A 121 -7.34 5.48 5.81
C SER A 121 -6.08 5.42 6.68
N SER A 122 -6.22 5.81 7.94
CA SER A 122 -5.23 5.48 8.96
C SER A 122 -5.07 3.97 9.11
N LEU A 123 -3.95 3.55 9.66
CA LEU A 123 -3.66 2.16 9.99
C LEU A 123 -3.44 2.02 11.50
N LEU A 124 -3.98 0.98 12.10
CA LEU A 124 -3.58 0.53 13.42
C LEU A 124 -2.38 -0.40 13.26
N LYS A 125 -1.20 0.04 13.68
CA LYS A 125 0.01 -0.78 13.66
C LYS A 125 0.14 -1.55 14.95
N LYS A 126 0.44 -2.85 14.83
CA LYS A 126 0.77 -3.72 15.95
C LYS A 126 2.20 -4.20 15.80
N GLU A 127 3.07 -3.81 16.73
CA GLU A 127 4.48 -4.21 16.81
C GLU A 127 4.74 -4.80 18.21
N ARG A 128 4.91 -6.12 18.33
CA ARG A 128 5.04 -6.84 19.60
C ARG A 128 3.89 -6.44 20.58
N ASP A 129 4.20 -5.85 21.72
CA ASP A 129 3.23 -5.44 22.75
C ASP A 129 2.69 -4.03 22.58
N LYS A 130 3.06 -3.34 21.49
CA LYS A 130 2.66 -1.94 21.24
C LYS A 130 1.67 -1.86 20.08
N GLN A 131 0.63 -1.05 20.29
CA GLN A 131 -0.29 -0.65 19.24
C GLN A 131 -0.29 0.87 19.14
N TYR A 132 -0.25 1.38 17.90
CA TYR A 132 -0.34 2.81 17.64
C TYR A 132 -0.96 3.10 16.28
N ILE A 133 -1.60 4.24 16.15
CA ILE A 133 -2.23 4.66 14.90
C ILE A 133 -1.19 5.37 14.04
N LYS A 134 -0.93 4.84 12.83
CA LYS A 134 -0.31 5.60 11.75
C LYS A 134 -1.41 6.42 11.08
N LYS A 135 -1.46 7.72 11.39
CA LYS A 135 -2.49 8.63 10.87
C LYS A 135 -2.37 8.84 9.36
N ALA A 136 -3.53 8.91 8.68
CA ALA A 136 -3.64 9.37 7.31
C ALA A 136 -3.76 10.91 7.30
N TYR A 137 -2.66 11.63 7.41
CA TYR A 137 -2.49 13.07 7.22
C TYR A 137 -3.43 14.02 8.02
N PHE A 138 -4.71 13.68 8.21
CA PHE A 138 -5.74 14.55 8.80
C PHE A 138 -6.43 13.89 9.99
N ASP A 139 -7.00 14.68 10.89
CA ASP A 139 -7.75 14.21 12.08
C ASP A 139 -9.27 14.08 11.83
N ARG A 140 -9.72 14.38 10.61
CA ARG A 140 -11.10 14.24 10.15
C ARG A 140 -11.12 13.75 8.71
N ILE A 141 -12.28 13.30 8.21
CA ILE A 141 -12.46 12.99 6.79
C ILE A 141 -12.28 14.28 5.99
N VAL A 142 -11.34 14.23 5.03
CA VAL A 142 -10.99 15.38 4.18
C VAL A 142 -10.89 14.95 2.74
N LYS A 143 -11.49 15.74 1.86
CA LYS A 143 -11.33 15.63 0.40
C LYS A 143 -10.29 16.65 -0.07
N CYS A 144 -9.31 16.21 -0.86
CA CYS A 144 -8.22 17.02 -1.38
C CYS A 144 -8.08 16.88 -2.90
N PRO A 145 -7.70 17.95 -3.63
CA PRO A 145 -7.33 17.83 -5.04
C PRO A 145 -6.15 16.86 -5.22
N SER A 146 -6.39 15.77 -5.98
CA SER A 146 -5.49 14.62 -6.09
C SER A 146 -4.11 15.00 -6.64
N LYS A 147 -4.05 15.61 -7.82
CA LYS A 147 -2.79 15.98 -8.48
C LYS A 147 -1.98 17.00 -7.68
N LYS A 148 -2.66 17.99 -7.04
CA LYS A 148 -1.99 18.99 -6.18
C LYS A 148 -1.36 18.33 -4.96
N PHE A 149 -2.06 17.41 -4.31
CA PHE A 149 -1.53 16.67 -3.17
C PHE A 149 -0.37 15.77 -3.59
N ALA A 150 -0.53 14.98 -4.66
CA ALA A 150 0.49 14.11 -5.21
C ALA A 150 1.77 14.87 -5.57
N LEU A 151 1.64 15.99 -6.30
CA LEU A 151 2.77 16.83 -6.69
C LEU A 151 3.50 17.41 -5.47
N ASN A 152 2.77 17.92 -4.47
CA ASN A 152 3.37 18.42 -3.24
C ASN A 152 4.17 17.34 -2.48
N CYS A 153 3.70 16.09 -2.49
CA CYS A 153 4.43 14.98 -1.89
C CYS A 153 5.68 14.63 -2.68
N LEU A 154 5.56 14.47 -4.00
CA LEU A 154 6.70 14.14 -4.86
C LEU A 154 7.80 15.20 -4.80
N ASN A 155 7.45 16.48 -4.84
CA ASN A 155 8.41 17.58 -4.71
C ASN A 155 9.16 17.58 -3.37
N ARG A 156 8.63 16.90 -2.35
CA ARG A 156 9.29 16.66 -1.06
C ARG A 156 9.99 15.29 -0.98
N GLY A 157 10.02 14.53 -2.06
CA GLY A 157 10.56 13.17 -2.09
C GLY A 157 9.76 12.20 -1.21
N LEU A 158 8.46 12.44 -1.02
CA LEU A 158 7.57 11.61 -0.21
C LEU A 158 6.72 10.70 -1.09
N LEU A 159 6.59 9.45 -0.68
CA LEU A 159 5.69 8.46 -1.24
C LEU A 159 4.58 8.17 -0.20
N PRO A 160 3.42 8.87 -0.29
CA PRO A 160 2.42 8.88 0.79
C PRO A 160 1.34 7.82 0.68
N PHE A 161 1.24 7.10 -0.45
CA PHE A 161 0.12 6.23 -0.76
C PHE A 161 0.33 4.75 -0.39
N GLY A 162 1.43 4.42 0.24
CA GLY A 162 1.65 3.09 0.84
C GLY A 162 1.32 3.06 2.34
N PRO A 163 1.02 1.92 2.88
CA PRO A 163 0.83 0.62 2.22
C PRO A 163 -0.59 0.44 1.66
N ILE A 164 -0.73 -0.37 0.60
CA ILE A 164 -1.97 -0.54 -0.18
C ILE A 164 -3.19 -0.99 0.64
N GLN A 165 -3.00 -1.73 1.73
CA GLN A 165 -4.11 -2.18 2.59
C GLN A 165 -4.83 -1.01 3.30
N SER A 166 -4.25 0.19 3.30
CA SER A 166 -4.92 1.39 3.84
C SER A 166 -5.87 2.06 2.86
N ILE A 167 -5.99 1.55 1.63
CA ILE A 167 -6.65 2.24 0.52
C ILE A 167 -7.84 1.45 0.02
N ILE A 168 -8.95 2.15 -0.21
CA ILE A 168 -10.09 1.67 -1.00
C ILE A 168 -9.95 2.23 -2.40
N TYR A 169 -9.88 1.34 -3.39
CA TYR A 169 -9.78 1.66 -4.81
C TYR A 169 -11.11 1.49 -5.52
N ARG A 170 -11.29 2.22 -6.63
CA ARG A 170 -12.33 1.94 -7.62
C ARG A 170 -11.82 0.89 -8.60
N LEU A 171 -12.41 -0.29 -8.60
CA LEU A 171 -11.96 -1.38 -9.48
C LEU A 171 -12.18 -1.03 -10.96
N ASP A 172 -13.27 -0.32 -11.29
CA ASP A 172 -13.56 0.11 -12.66
C ASP A 172 -12.47 1.02 -13.22
N ASP A 173 -11.90 1.92 -12.40
CA ASP A 173 -10.80 2.80 -12.82
C ASP A 173 -9.54 1.98 -13.11
N ILE A 174 -9.21 1.00 -12.27
CA ILE A 174 -8.06 0.11 -12.46
C ILE A 174 -8.22 -0.70 -13.76
N MET A 175 -9.39 -1.32 -13.95
CA MET A 175 -9.64 -2.21 -15.09
C MET A 175 -9.68 -1.45 -16.42
N SER A 176 -10.31 -0.26 -16.46
CA SER A 176 -10.39 0.56 -17.68
C SER A 176 -9.04 1.07 -18.14
N ASN A 177 -8.14 1.37 -17.19
CA ASN A 177 -6.79 1.84 -17.49
C ASN A 177 -5.76 0.71 -17.58
N LYS A 178 -6.14 -0.54 -17.32
CA LYS A 178 -5.25 -1.71 -17.26
C LYS A 178 -4.04 -1.47 -16.35
N ASN A 179 -4.25 -0.72 -15.26
CA ASN A 179 -3.18 -0.45 -14.31
C ASN A 179 -2.79 -1.73 -13.57
N LYS A 180 -1.50 -1.89 -13.30
CA LYS A 180 -0.94 -3.05 -12.61
C LYS A 180 0.27 -2.68 -11.78
N PHE A 181 0.56 -3.51 -10.79
CA PHE A 181 1.81 -3.43 -10.04
C PHE A 181 2.99 -3.82 -10.93
N LEU A 182 4.07 -3.05 -10.88
CA LEU A 182 5.26 -3.25 -11.68
C LEU A 182 6.24 -4.16 -10.95
N GLU A 183 6.65 -5.26 -11.57
CA GLU A 183 7.49 -6.29 -10.95
C GLU A 183 8.94 -5.82 -10.73
N GLU A 184 9.39 -4.89 -11.56
CA GLU A 184 10.70 -4.25 -11.45
C GLU A 184 10.85 -3.34 -10.21
N PHE A 185 9.76 -3.06 -9.49
CA PHE A 185 9.75 -2.27 -8.26
C PHE A 185 9.32 -3.11 -7.04
N PRO A 186 10.21 -3.99 -6.53
CA PRO A 186 9.81 -4.91 -5.46
C PRO A 186 9.46 -4.24 -4.14
N ILE A 187 9.90 -2.99 -3.89
CA ILE A 187 9.59 -2.22 -2.67
C ILE A 187 8.39 -1.31 -2.89
N ASN A 188 8.41 -0.53 -3.98
CA ASN A 188 7.52 0.61 -4.19
C ASN A 188 6.44 0.35 -5.26
N ALA A 189 6.20 -0.91 -5.65
CA ALA A 189 5.15 -1.24 -6.62
C ALA A 189 3.77 -0.69 -6.18
N ASP A 190 3.47 -0.77 -4.88
CA ASP A 190 2.24 -0.27 -4.27
C ASP A 190 2.14 1.26 -4.32
N GLU A 191 3.25 1.98 -4.12
CA GLU A 191 3.28 3.44 -4.23
C GLU A 191 3.02 3.89 -5.67
N ILE A 192 3.71 3.30 -6.68
CA ILE A 192 3.52 3.64 -8.10
C ILE A 192 2.06 3.42 -8.50
N PHE A 193 1.52 2.24 -8.17
CA PHE A 193 0.15 1.88 -8.46
C PHE A 193 -0.84 2.86 -7.83
N SER A 194 -0.65 3.17 -6.55
CA SER A 194 -1.55 4.06 -5.79
C SER A 194 -1.49 5.51 -6.25
N PHE A 195 -0.30 6.02 -6.65
CA PHE A 195 -0.17 7.35 -7.24
C PHE A 195 -0.93 7.46 -8.55
N GLU A 196 -0.81 6.46 -9.41
CA GLU A 196 -1.53 6.43 -10.67
C GLU A 196 -3.04 6.45 -10.44
N GLU A 197 -3.55 5.59 -9.56
CA GLU A 197 -4.97 5.55 -9.23
C GLU A 197 -5.45 6.84 -8.53
N ALA A 198 -4.65 7.41 -7.63
CA ALA A 198 -4.99 8.68 -6.98
C ALA A 198 -5.21 9.81 -8.00
N CYS A 199 -4.42 9.85 -9.07
CA CYS A 199 -4.47 10.91 -10.09
C CYS A 199 -5.54 10.72 -11.17
N LYS A 200 -6.34 9.62 -11.15
CA LYS A 200 -7.37 9.34 -12.18
C LYS A 200 -8.57 10.29 -12.11
N ARG A 201 -8.88 10.79 -10.91
CA ARG A 201 -10.01 11.70 -10.69
C ARG A 201 -9.53 12.99 -10.02
N GLU A 202 -10.43 13.94 -9.86
CA GLU A 202 -10.13 15.28 -9.34
C GLU A 202 -9.63 15.25 -7.90
N ASN A 203 -10.19 14.37 -7.08
CA ASN A 203 -9.99 14.35 -5.64
C ASN A 203 -9.58 12.98 -5.11
N ILE A 204 -8.89 13.02 -3.96
CA ILE A 204 -8.66 11.89 -3.05
C ILE A 204 -9.33 12.18 -1.71
N MET A 205 -9.72 11.14 -0.99
CA MET A 205 -10.32 11.25 0.33
C MET A 205 -9.39 10.64 1.39
N PHE A 206 -9.19 11.36 2.49
CA PHE A 206 -8.48 10.88 3.66
C PHE A 206 -9.45 10.59 4.79
N ASN A 207 -9.26 9.45 5.46
CA ASN A 207 -10.05 9.00 6.60
C ASN A 207 -9.14 8.80 7.83
N PRO A 208 -9.43 9.44 8.97
CA PRO A 208 -8.61 9.31 10.19
C PRO A 208 -8.79 7.96 10.90
N HIS A 209 -9.89 7.24 10.62
CA HIS A 209 -10.20 5.99 11.31
C HIS A 209 -9.45 4.81 10.67
N PRO A 210 -8.78 3.95 11.46
CA PRO A 210 -8.12 2.76 10.94
C PRO A 210 -9.15 1.75 10.42
N GLN A 211 -8.96 1.30 9.17
CA GLN A 211 -9.73 0.21 8.59
C GLN A 211 -9.05 -1.14 8.81
N ILE A 212 -7.72 -1.12 8.86
CA ILE A 212 -6.87 -2.32 8.95
C ILE A 212 -5.96 -2.22 10.16
N THR A 213 -5.79 -3.34 10.83
CA THR A 213 -4.72 -3.58 11.80
C THR A 213 -3.55 -4.24 11.07
N TRP A 214 -2.46 -3.49 10.89
CA TRP A 214 -1.24 -3.97 10.27
C TRP A 214 -0.37 -4.68 11.31
N ASP A 215 -0.32 -6.01 11.26
CA ASP A 215 0.45 -6.82 12.20
C ASP A 215 1.90 -7.00 11.70
N LEU A 216 2.83 -6.32 12.36
CA LEU A 216 4.27 -6.33 12.07
C LEU A 216 5.05 -7.32 12.94
N THR A 217 4.39 -8.16 13.72
CA THR A 217 5.05 -9.09 14.65
C THR A 217 5.86 -10.18 13.94
N GLN A 218 5.51 -10.50 12.69
CA GLN A 218 6.18 -11.51 11.88
C GLN A 218 7.31 -10.97 10.99
N GLY A 219 7.70 -9.71 11.15
CA GLY A 219 8.79 -9.07 10.41
C GLY A 219 8.31 -8.29 9.18
N ARG A 220 9.27 -7.63 8.52
CA ARG A 220 9.03 -6.82 7.32
C ARG A 220 9.79 -7.41 6.13
N PHE A 221 9.22 -7.31 4.94
CA PHE A 221 9.89 -7.70 3.70
C PHE A 221 11.19 -6.90 3.47
N HIS A 222 11.19 -5.60 3.80
CA HIS A 222 12.32 -4.67 3.57
C HIS A 222 13.63 -5.03 4.33
N GLY A 223 13.58 -5.89 5.35
CA GLY A 223 14.77 -6.23 6.15
C GLY A 223 15.85 -7.03 5.43
N LYS A 224 15.69 -7.36 4.13
CA LYS A 224 16.63 -8.18 3.35
C LYS A 224 17.33 -7.43 2.22
N MET A 225 16.98 -6.17 1.94
CA MET A 225 17.58 -5.40 0.84
C MET A 225 18.74 -4.53 1.31
N LYS A 226 19.67 -4.26 0.41
CA LYS A 226 20.76 -3.31 0.65
C LYS A 226 20.22 -1.88 0.57
N ILE A 227 20.77 -0.99 1.39
CA ILE A 227 20.37 0.43 1.45
C ILE A 227 20.51 1.10 0.07
N ASP A 228 21.55 0.78 -0.70
CA ASP A 228 21.76 1.33 -2.04
C ASP A 228 20.66 0.95 -3.03
N ASP A 229 20.14 -0.28 -2.95
CA ASP A 229 19.07 -0.76 -3.80
C ASP A 229 17.74 -0.03 -3.47
N GLU A 230 17.47 0.21 -2.18
CA GLU A 230 16.32 1.01 -1.74
C GLU A 230 16.38 2.46 -2.25
N PHE A 231 17.54 3.10 -2.19
CA PHE A 231 17.71 4.47 -2.70
C PHE A 231 17.55 4.56 -4.21
N LYS A 232 18.10 3.60 -4.95
CA LYS A 232 17.96 3.54 -6.40
C LYS A 232 16.49 3.35 -6.78
N GLU A 233 15.85 2.35 -6.21
CA GLU A 233 14.44 2.06 -6.48
C GLU A 233 13.55 3.26 -6.15
N HIS A 234 13.81 3.98 -5.03
CA HIS A 234 13.04 5.19 -4.70
C HIS A 234 13.19 6.30 -5.75
N SER A 235 14.37 6.46 -6.35
CA SER A 235 14.60 7.44 -7.43
C SER A 235 13.86 7.06 -8.70
N ASP A 236 13.99 5.80 -9.11
CA ASP A 236 13.31 5.25 -10.28
C ASP A 236 11.79 5.27 -10.11
N THR A 237 11.30 5.08 -8.87
CA THR A 237 9.88 5.21 -8.50
C THR A 237 9.33 6.60 -8.79
N ILE A 238 10.03 7.67 -8.37
CA ILE A 238 9.56 9.05 -8.59
C ILE A 238 9.52 9.37 -10.09
N GLU A 239 10.53 8.95 -10.84
CA GLU A 239 10.56 9.14 -12.30
C GLU A 239 9.41 8.38 -12.99
N THR A 240 9.16 7.14 -12.58
CA THR A 240 8.08 6.32 -13.10
C THR A 240 6.72 6.94 -12.80
N ILE A 241 6.50 7.41 -11.56
CA ILE A 241 5.25 8.09 -11.17
C ILE A 241 5.05 9.36 -12.02
N LYS A 242 6.08 10.19 -12.17
CA LYS A 242 6.03 11.39 -13.00
C LYS A 242 5.56 11.05 -14.41
N ASN A 243 6.18 10.04 -15.05
CA ASN A 243 5.87 9.64 -16.42
C ASN A 243 4.44 9.08 -16.56
N LYS A 244 3.97 8.29 -15.58
CA LYS A 244 2.62 7.72 -15.58
C LYS A 244 1.51 8.75 -15.27
N THR A 245 1.80 9.77 -14.46
CA THR A 245 0.79 10.75 -14.01
C THR A 245 0.87 12.10 -14.73
N ASN A 246 1.92 12.34 -15.54
CA ASN A 246 2.22 13.62 -16.19
C ASN A 246 2.27 14.80 -15.18
N LEU A 247 2.79 14.54 -13.97
CA LEU A 247 3.01 15.59 -12.97
C LEU A 247 4.32 16.32 -13.26
N ASP A 248 4.27 17.67 -13.20
CA ASP A 248 5.46 18.51 -13.37
C ASP A 248 6.28 18.58 -12.08
N VAL A 249 7.17 17.61 -11.91
CA VAL A 249 7.94 17.39 -10.67
C VAL A 249 9.22 18.24 -10.67
N ASN A 250 9.44 19.00 -9.59
CA ASN A 250 10.66 19.81 -9.42
C ASN A 250 11.78 19.02 -8.74
N TYR A 251 12.75 18.55 -9.53
CA TYR A 251 13.89 17.75 -9.03
C TYR A 251 14.83 18.52 -8.08
N GLY A 252 14.94 19.84 -8.22
CA GLY A 252 15.71 20.67 -7.29
C GLY A 252 15.12 20.64 -5.88
N LEU A 253 13.79 20.69 -5.76
CA LEU A 253 13.11 20.53 -4.48
C LEU A 253 13.28 19.10 -3.93
N ILE A 254 13.17 18.08 -4.75
CA ILE A 254 13.35 16.69 -4.33
C ILE A 254 14.73 16.49 -3.74
N SER A 255 15.78 16.94 -4.41
CA SER A 255 17.17 16.81 -3.94
C SER A 255 17.36 17.52 -2.61
N THR A 256 16.83 18.72 -2.44
CA THR A 256 16.90 19.48 -1.20
C THR A 256 16.22 18.75 -0.04
N TYR A 257 14.99 18.26 -0.24
CA TYR A 257 14.27 17.51 0.79
C TYR A 257 14.91 16.18 1.13
N ARG A 258 15.46 15.47 0.13
CA ARG A 258 16.23 14.23 0.35
C ARG A 258 17.45 14.49 1.22
N ALA A 259 18.23 15.54 0.94
CA ALA A 259 19.36 15.91 1.76
C ALA A 259 18.96 16.22 3.21
N ILE A 260 17.88 16.99 3.41
CA ILE A 260 17.35 17.29 4.75
C ILE A 260 16.90 16.03 5.48
N ASN A 261 16.15 15.14 4.83
CA ASN A 261 15.67 13.91 5.45
C ASN A 261 16.81 12.97 5.80
N LEU A 262 17.82 12.94 4.98
CA LEU A 262 19.03 12.17 5.19
C LEU A 262 19.84 12.71 6.37
N ILE A 263 20.00 14.03 6.49
CA ILE A 263 20.63 14.68 7.66
C ILE A 263 19.84 14.33 8.94
N LYS A 264 18.50 14.39 8.90
CA LYS A 264 17.64 14.01 10.04
C LYS A 264 17.80 12.53 10.41
N PHE A 265 17.85 11.64 9.42
CA PHE A 265 18.07 10.20 9.64
C PHE A 265 19.42 9.94 10.30
N LEU A 266 20.48 10.57 9.79
CA LEU A 266 21.80 10.50 10.37
C LEU A 266 21.82 11.04 11.80
N ALA A 267 21.24 12.21 12.05
CA ALA A 267 21.17 12.80 13.39
C ALA A 267 20.45 11.89 14.40
N LYS A 268 19.36 11.22 13.98
CA LYS A 268 18.58 10.30 14.82
C LYS A 268 19.33 9.00 15.15
N ASN A 269 20.13 8.48 14.20
CA ASN A 269 20.85 7.22 14.35
C ASN A 269 22.27 7.40 14.89
N PHE A 270 22.73 8.63 15.09
CA PHE A 270 24.07 8.97 15.57
C PHE A 270 24.32 8.78 17.08
N GLN A 271 23.40 8.19 17.82
CA GLN A 271 23.66 7.82 19.22
C GLN A 271 24.65 6.64 19.40
N HIS A 272 25.00 5.90 18.32
CA HIS A 272 25.99 4.82 18.35
C HIS A 272 27.31 5.22 17.68
N LYS A 273 28.40 5.25 18.47
CA LYS A 273 29.68 5.93 18.17
C LYS A 273 30.56 5.40 17.01
N ASN A 274 30.37 4.20 16.50
CA ASN A 274 31.39 3.55 15.63
C ASN A 274 31.08 3.45 14.12
N GLY A 275 29.90 3.84 13.65
CA GLY A 275 29.57 3.84 12.22
C GLY A 275 29.51 5.21 11.54
N LYS A 276 29.86 6.26 12.28
CA LYS A 276 29.60 7.67 11.92
C LYS A 276 30.33 8.17 10.68
N LYS A 277 31.61 7.88 10.58
CA LYS A 277 32.50 8.49 9.57
C LYS A 277 32.28 7.86 8.21
N GLU A 278 32.08 6.55 8.16
CA GLU A 278 31.87 5.78 6.93
C GLU A 278 30.52 6.09 6.30
N ALA A 279 29.42 6.14 7.08
CA ALA A 279 28.09 6.49 6.58
C ALA A 279 28.04 7.92 6.04
N ILE A 280 28.69 8.90 6.70
CA ILE A 280 28.77 10.28 6.21
C ILE A 280 29.61 10.37 4.94
N THR A 281 30.74 9.67 4.89
CA THR A 281 31.66 9.68 3.73
C THR A 281 31.00 9.02 2.52
N HIS A 282 30.32 7.89 2.71
CA HIS A 282 29.56 7.21 1.66
C HIS A 282 28.41 8.09 1.15
N LEU A 283 27.75 8.81 2.03
CA LEU A 283 26.66 9.70 1.71
C LEU A 283 27.10 10.94 0.93
N LEU A 284 28.20 11.57 1.36
CA LEU A 284 28.79 12.72 0.67
C LEU A 284 29.32 12.33 -0.71
N SER A 285 29.80 11.09 -0.90
CA SER A 285 30.19 10.57 -2.21
C SER A 285 28.96 10.42 -3.13
N LYS A 286 27.83 9.88 -2.63
CA LYS A 286 26.59 9.74 -3.39
C LYS A 286 25.94 11.08 -3.76
N ILE A 287 25.99 12.07 -2.87
CA ILE A 287 25.54 13.45 -3.15
C ILE A 287 26.44 14.07 -4.25
N LYS A 288 27.74 13.80 -4.23
CA LYS A 288 28.69 14.27 -5.26
C LYS A 288 28.47 13.57 -6.61
N GLU A 289 28.24 12.27 -6.62
CA GLU A 289 27.97 11.46 -7.82
C GLU A 289 26.64 11.85 -8.49
N SER A 290 25.63 12.27 -7.72
CA SER A 290 24.31 12.68 -8.25
C SER A 290 24.32 14.03 -8.99
N GLY A 291 25.41 14.78 -8.97
CA GLY A 291 25.59 16.04 -9.73
C GLY A 291 24.60 17.17 -9.36
N THR A 292 23.74 16.98 -8.37
CA THR A 292 22.57 17.82 -8.12
C THR A 292 22.79 19.00 -7.17
N PHE A 293 24.01 19.16 -6.61
CA PHE A 293 24.27 20.21 -5.62
C PHE A 293 25.12 21.40 -6.12
N PHE A 294 25.65 21.36 -7.33
CA PHE A 294 26.65 22.37 -7.77
C PHE A 294 26.40 23.05 -9.14
N ASN A 295 25.19 22.92 -9.71
CA ASN A 295 24.83 23.70 -10.90
C ASN A 295 23.58 24.55 -10.60
N THR A 296 23.75 25.62 -9.89
CA THR A 296 22.90 26.83 -9.91
C THR A 296 23.80 28.05 -10.06
#